data_7a9c19f739504af6c878f4a5f5b0ce1a
#
_entry.id   7a9c19f739504af6c878f4a5f5b0ce1a
#
_cell.length_a   1.000
_cell.length_b   1.000
_cell.length_c   1.000
_cell.angle_alpha   90.00
_cell.angle_beta   90.00
_cell.angle_gamma   90.00
#
_symmetry.space_group_name_H-M   'P 1'
#
loop_
_entity.id
_entity.type
_entity.pdbx_description
1 polymer ?
#
loop_
_entity_poly.entity_id
_entity_poly.type
_entity_poly.pdbx_seq_one_letter_code
_entity_poly.pdbx_strand_id
1 'polypeptide(L)'
;MAVSFTNNWKNILDKLRNVLRTEYGGSLPVYIGAEDSNVGTQYIRLDPIGSELIEYNITSETREFTINIYYVFGGANVKKTALDHVLRFVSRTEALIHDNMSMTLADSSDAFNCRLESTDLNTDEDESTYVVQWVWKCQHLGNVG
;
A
#
# COMPACT_ATOMS: atom_id res chain seq x y z
N MET A 1 30.02 -15.60 9.62
CA MET A 1 29.90 -15.08 8.25
C MET A 1 28.54 -14.42 8.07
N ALA A 2 28.52 -13.21 7.60
CA ALA A 2 27.26 -12.49 7.40
C ALA A 2 26.54 -13.01 6.16
N VAL A 3 25.20 -13.06 6.25
CA VAL A 3 24.35 -13.43 5.12
C VAL A 3 24.22 -12.20 4.20
N SER A 4 24.37 -12.43 2.90
CA SER A 4 24.08 -11.42 1.91
C SER A 4 22.58 -11.39 1.65
N PHE A 5 21.97 -10.22 1.71
CA PHE A 5 20.50 -10.11 1.54
C PHE A 5 20.10 -8.80 0.88
N THR A 6 18.90 -8.82 0.32
CA THR A 6 18.22 -7.63 -0.19
C THR A 6 16.96 -7.40 0.62
N ASN A 7 16.74 -6.18 1.06
CA ASN A 7 15.52 -5.84 1.80
C ASN A 7 14.35 -5.62 0.82
N ASN A 8 13.73 -6.72 0.42
CA ASN A 8 12.63 -6.69 -0.53
C ASN A 8 11.40 -5.95 0.00
N TRP A 9 11.14 -6.06 1.30
CA TRP A 9 10.05 -5.33 1.94
C TRP A 9 10.20 -3.82 1.74
N LYS A 10 11.40 -3.31 2.00
CA LYS A 10 11.68 -1.89 1.83
C LYS A 10 11.49 -1.45 0.39
N ASN A 11 12.01 -2.23 -0.55
CA ASN A 11 11.91 -1.91 -1.97
C ASN A 11 10.45 -1.87 -2.44
N ILE A 12 9.65 -2.83 -2.01
CA ILE A 12 8.23 -2.90 -2.37
C ILE A 12 7.46 -1.74 -1.73
N LEU A 13 7.68 -1.49 -0.45
CA LEU A 13 7.00 -0.40 0.26
C LEU A 13 7.36 0.96 -0.31
N ASP A 14 8.63 1.19 -0.60
CA ASP A 14 9.09 2.46 -1.17
C ASP A 14 8.47 2.69 -2.55
N LYS A 15 8.40 1.66 -3.37
CA LYS A 15 7.80 1.79 -4.70
C LYS A 15 6.30 2.05 -4.62
N LEU A 16 5.60 1.32 -3.78
CA LEU A 16 4.16 1.52 -3.59
C LEU A 16 3.89 2.94 -3.08
N ARG A 17 4.69 3.42 -2.12
CA ARG A 17 4.58 4.78 -1.61
C ARG A 17 4.80 5.80 -2.73
N ASN A 18 5.79 5.59 -3.58
CA ASN A 18 6.07 6.49 -4.69
C ASN A 18 4.93 6.54 -5.71
N VAL A 19 4.33 5.38 -6.01
CA VAL A 19 3.18 5.33 -6.92
C VAL A 19 2.03 6.16 -6.36
N LEU A 20 1.73 6.02 -5.07
CA LEU A 20 0.67 6.77 -4.42
C LEU A 20 0.99 8.26 -4.34
N ARG A 21 2.21 8.61 -3.97
CA ARG A 21 2.64 10.02 -3.90
C ARG A 21 2.62 10.71 -5.25
N THR A 22 3.01 10.01 -6.29
CA THR A 22 3.00 10.56 -7.64
C THR A 22 1.60 10.88 -8.09
N GLU A 23 0.64 10.01 -7.79
CA GLU A 23 -0.77 10.23 -8.18
C GLU A 23 -1.42 11.35 -7.39
N TYR A 24 -1.20 11.38 -6.07
CA TYR A 24 -1.92 12.31 -5.19
C TYR A 24 -1.15 13.59 -4.88
N GLY A 25 0.11 13.66 -5.29
CA GLY A 25 0.94 14.83 -5.05
C GLY A 25 1.26 15.03 -3.57
N GLY A 26 1.81 16.18 -3.23
CA GLY A 26 2.26 16.48 -1.88
C GLY A 26 1.15 16.79 -0.89
N SER A 27 -0.10 16.91 -1.34
CA SER A 27 -1.22 17.27 -0.46
C SER A 27 -1.72 16.10 0.38
N LEU A 28 -1.36 14.86 0.02
CA LEU A 28 -1.79 13.68 0.74
C LEU A 28 -0.56 12.91 1.23
N PRO A 29 -0.25 12.96 2.54
CA PRO A 29 0.89 12.23 3.07
C PRO A 29 0.69 10.72 2.99
N VAL A 30 1.78 10.00 2.70
CA VAL A 30 1.79 8.53 2.68
C VAL A 30 2.88 8.07 3.65
N TYR A 31 2.49 7.37 4.70
CA TYR A 31 3.40 6.89 5.75
C TYR A 31 3.55 5.38 5.68
N ILE A 32 4.70 4.88 6.10
CA ILE A 32 4.95 3.45 6.24
C ILE A 32 4.93 3.12 7.73
N GLY A 33 3.98 2.27 8.13
CA GLY A 33 3.81 1.92 9.53
C GLY A 33 3.51 3.14 10.38
N ALA A 34 4.11 3.22 11.55
CA ALA A 34 3.94 4.31 12.49
C ALA A 34 5.11 5.31 12.44
N GLU A 35 5.70 5.50 11.26
CA GLU A 35 6.88 6.35 11.12
C GLU A 35 6.63 7.82 11.46
N ASP A 36 5.38 8.25 11.41
CA ASP A 36 5.03 9.61 11.80
C ASP A 36 3.73 9.58 12.60
N SER A 37 3.78 10.13 13.80
CA SER A 37 2.63 10.20 14.69
C SER A 37 1.83 11.50 14.55
N ASN A 38 2.39 12.49 13.86
CA ASN A 38 1.75 13.78 13.70
C ASN A 38 1.10 13.88 12.33
N VAL A 39 0.03 13.13 12.17
CA VAL A 39 -0.70 13.08 10.92
C VAL A 39 -1.82 14.12 10.92
N GLY A 40 -2.13 14.64 9.74
CA GLY A 40 -3.22 15.58 9.59
C GLY A 40 -4.58 14.88 9.58
N THR A 41 -5.58 15.56 9.05
CA THR A 41 -6.93 15.03 8.96
C THR A 41 -7.08 14.01 7.84
N GLN A 42 -6.11 13.92 6.94
CA GLN A 42 -6.18 13.07 5.77
C GLN A 42 -4.79 12.49 5.48
N TYR A 43 -4.69 11.16 5.40
CA TYR A 43 -3.41 10.52 5.11
C TYR A 43 -3.62 9.08 4.66
N ILE A 44 -2.55 8.51 4.06
CA ILE A 44 -2.47 7.09 3.75
C ILE A 44 -1.38 6.47 4.61
N ARG A 45 -1.63 5.26 5.11
CA ARG A 45 -0.64 4.47 5.84
C ARG A 45 -0.51 3.10 5.20
N LEU A 46 0.72 2.64 5.06
CA LEU A 46 1.05 1.32 4.52
C LEU A 46 1.59 0.46 5.65
N ASP A 47 0.89 -0.62 5.96
CA ASP A 47 1.31 -1.56 7.01
C ASP A 47 1.69 -2.90 6.40
N PRO A 48 2.95 -3.32 6.50
CA PRO A 48 3.33 -4.67 6.05
C PRO A 48 2.72 -5.72 6.97
N ILE A 49 2.11 -6.73 6.38
CA ILE A 49 1.39 -7.75 7.13
C ILE A 49 2.16 -9.07 7.15
N GLY A 50 2.63 -9.54 6.00
CA GLY A 50 3.34 -10.80 5.94
C GLY A 50 3.66 -11.20 4.50
N SER A 51 4.34 -12.32 4.38
CA SER A 51 4.62 -12.89 3.07
C SER A 51 4.46 -14.40 3.12
N GLU A 52 4.14 -14.98 1.96
CA GLU A 52 4.01 -16.41 1.79
C GLU A 52 4.92 -16.90 0.69
N LEU A 53 5.52 -18.07 0.90
CA LEU A 53 6.32 -18.71 -0.14
C LEU A 53 5.39 -19.32 -1.18
N ILE A 54 5.54 -18.92 -2.44
CA ILE A 54 4.76 -19.44 -3.57
C ILE A 54 5.52 -20.52 -4.29
N GLU A 55 6.79 -20.24 -4.60
CA GLU A 55 7.64 -21.17 -5.33
C GLU A 55 9.07 -21.01 -4.88
N TYR A 56 9.78 -22.11 -4.81
CA TYR A 56 11.15 -22.12 -4.32
C TYR A 56 12.00 -23.06 -5.19
N ASN A 57 13.18 -22.58 -5.58
CA ASN A 57 14.18 -23.42 -6.21
C ASN A 57 15.58 -23.03 -5.69
N ILE A 58 16.63 -23.67 -6.25
CA ILE A 58 17.98 -23.51 -5.72
C ILE A 58 18.49 -22.07 -5.80
N THR A 59 18.09 -21.32 -6.82
CA THR A 59 18.63 -19.97 -7.09
C THR A 59 17.64 -18.86 -6.87
N SER A 60 16.35 -19.18 -6.68
CA SER A 60 15.32 -18.14 -6.58
C SER A 60 14.15 -18.60 -5.75
N GLU A 61 13.39 -17.63 -5.28
CA GLU A 61 12.12 -17.90 -4.65
C GLU A 61 11.10 -16.83 -5.05
N THR A 62 9.85 -17.26 -5.19
CA THR A 62 8.74 -16.34 -5.41
C THR A 62 7.94 -16.27 -4.13
N ARG A 63 7.77 -15.05 -3.62
CA ARG A 63 6.95 -14.80 -2.42
C ARG A 63 5.84 -13.85 -2.75
N GLU A 64 4.72 -14.04 -2.08
CA GLU A 64 3.60 -13.11 -2.13
C GLU A 64 3.61 -12.26 -0.88
N PHE A 65 3.70 -10.94 -1.07
CA PHE A 65 3.73 -9.97 0.02
C PHE A 65 2.35 -9.37 0.18
N THR A 66 1.92 -9.21 1.43
CA THR A 66 0.65 -8.60 1.79
C THR A 66 0.90 -7.31 2.56
N ILE A 67 0.32 -6.23 2.09
CA ILE A 67 0.39 -4.92 2.72
C ILE A 67 -1.03 -4.38 2.84
N ASN A 68 -1.39 -3.92 4.04
CA ASN A 68 -2.64 -3.20 4.21
C ASN A 68 -2.42 -1.73 3.90
N ILE A 69 -3.29 -1.17 3.08
CA ILE A 69 -3.29 0.25 2.77
C ILE A 69 -4.49 0.86 3.49
N TYR A 70 -4.23 1.87 4.31
CA TYR A 70 -5.28 2.60 5.01
C TYR A 70 -5.35 4.01 4.48
N TYR A 71 -6.55 4.46 4.15
CA TYR A 71 -6.81 5.86 3.88
C TYR A 71 -7.71 6.39 4.98
N VAL A 72 -7.24 7.38 5.70
CA VAL A 72 -7.99 8.00 6.79
C VAL A 72 -8.39 9.40 6.36
N PHE A 73 -9.69 9.65 6.41
CA PHE A 73 -10.26 10.95 6.12
C PHE A 73 -11.08 11.40 7.32
N GLY A 74 -10.54 12.36 8.05
CA GLY A 74 -11.20 12.95 9.20
C GLY A 74 -11.56 14.39 8.94
N GLY A 75 -12.61 14.86 9.54
CA GLY A 75 -12.98 16.24 9.44
C GLY A 75 -14.32 16.52 10.05
N ALA A 76 -14.42 17.61 10.73
CA ALA A 76 -15.67 18.12 11.19
C ALA A 76 -16.57 18.35 9.99
N ASN A 77 -17.78 18.12 9.97
CA ASN A 77 -18.71 18.30 8.86
C ASN A 77 -18.62 17.22 7.79
N VAL A 78 -18.19 16.03 8.18
CA VAL A 78 -18.21 14.88 7.29
C VAL A 78 -19.65 14.47 7.08
N LYS A 79 -20.23 14.91 5.99
CA LYS A 79 -21.60 14.60 5.63
C LYS A 79 -21.64 14.00 4.24
N LYS A 80 -22.74 14.15 3.57
CA LYS A 80 -23.00 13.55 2.28
C LYS A 80 -21.89 13.80 1.25
N THR A 81 -21.35 15.02 1.20
CA THR A 81 -20.28 15.38 0.26
C THR A 81 -18.97 14.68 0.58
N ALA A 82 -18.70 14.44 1.88
CA ALA A 82 -17.48 13.76 2.29
C ALA A 82 -17.51 12.29 1.89
N LEU A 83 -18.65 11.62 2.02
CA LEU A 83 -18.78 10.24 1.57
C LEU A 83 -18.53 10.13 0.08
N ASP A 84 -19.08 11.03 -0.73
CA ASP A 84 -18.84 11.05 -2.16
C ASP A 84 -17.35 11.23 -2.48
N HIS A 85 -16.69 12.13 -1.76
CA HIS A 85 -15.24 12.34 -1.89
C HIS A 85 -14.45 11.07 -1.59
N VAL A 86 -14.79 10.40 -0.49
CA VAL A 86 -14.11 9.15 -0.10
C VAL A 86 -14.33 8.07 -1.16
N LEU A 87 -15.55 7.92 -1.66
CA LEU A 87 -15.84 6.91 -2.67
C LEU A 87 -15.12 7.18 -4.00
N ARG A 88 -14.97 8.44 -4.38
CA ARG A 88 -14.17 8.80 -5.55
C ARG A 88 -12.70 8.46 -5.34
N PHE A 89 -12.20 8.72 -4.15
CA PHE A 89 -10.83 8.37 -3.79
C PHE A 89 -10.60 6.87 -3.85
N VAL A 90 -11.56 6.08 -3.35
CA VAL A 90 -11.51 4.61 -3.41
C VAL A 90 -11.40 4.16 -4.86
N SER A 91 -12.28 4.64 -5.71
CA SER A 91 -12.29 4.26 -7.12
C SER A 91 -11.01 4.67 -7.84
N ARG A 92 -10.49 5.86 -7.52
CA ARG A 92 -9.24 6.35 -8.10
C ARG A 92 -8.04 5.51 -7.69
N THR A 93 -7.98 5.12 -6.41
CA THR A 93 -6.90 4.27 -5.90
C THR A 93 -6.97 2.89 -6.54
N GLU A 94 -8.17 2.32 -6.67
CA GLU A 94 -8.34 1.01 -7.30
C GLU A 94 -7.87 1.04 -8.76
N ALA A 95 -8.20 2.09 -9.50
CA ALA A 95 -7.75 2.27 -10.87
C ALA A 95 -6.23 2.43 -10.94
N LEU A 96 -5.65 3.19 -10.02
CA LEU A 96 -4.22 3.41 -9.96
C LEU A 96 -3.46 2.08 -9.73
N ILE A 97 -3.93 1.27 -8.80
CA ILE A 97 -3.29 -0.02 -8.52
C ILE A 97 -3.44 -0.95 -9.74
N HIS A 98 -4.59 -0.94 -10.38
CA HIS A 98 -4.79 -1.75 -11.59
C HIS A 98 -3.82 -1.34 -12.70
N ASP A 99 -3.53 -0.05 -12.84
CA ASP A 99 -2.57 0.44 -13.83
C ASP A 99 -1.12 0.11 -13.45
N ASN A 100 -0.87 -0.32 -12.23
CA ASN A 100 0.46 -0.66 -11.72
C ASN A 100 0.51 -2.12 -11.27
N MET A 101 -0.03 -3.03 -12.07
CA MET A 101 0.01 -4.47 -11.79
C MET A 101 1.43 -5.03 -11.76
N SER A 102 2.36 -4.35 -12.38
CA SER A 102 3.76 -4.69 -12.36
C SER A 102 4.56 -3.42 -12.08
N MET A 103 5.51 -3.51 -11.16
CA MET A 103 6.33 -2.37 -10.77
C MET A 103 7.80 -2.76 -10.76
N THR A 104 8.64 -1.90 -11.33
CA THR A 104 10.09 -2.09 -11.26
C THR A 104 10.61 -1.47 -9.97
N LEU A 105 11.30 -2.26 -9.17
CA LEU A 105 11.82 -1.84 -7.88
C LEU A 105 13.20 -1.19 -8.02
N ALA A 106 13.70 -0.61 -6.93
CA ALA A 106 14.96 0.13 -6.94
C ALA A 106 16.17 -0.73 -7.30
N ASP A 107 16.11 -2.03 -7.02
CA ASP A 107 17.19 -2.98 -7.35
C ASP A 107 17.03 -3.59 -8.75
N SER A 108 16.13 -3.06 -9.55
CA SER A 108 15.78 -3.53 -10.90
C SER A 108 15.02 -4.85 -10.93
N SER A 109 14.64 -5.42 -9.80
CA SER A 109 13.71 -6.54 -9.76
C SER A 109 12.29 -6.03 -9.93
N ASP A 110 11.35 -6.94 -10.23
CA ASP A 110 9.96 -6.57 -10.46
C ASP A 110 9.06 -7.15 -9.39
N ALA A 111 8.14 -6.32 -8.90
CA ALA A 111 6.96 -6.78 -8.20
C ALA A 111 5.86 -6.93 -9.25
N PHE A 112 5.22 -8.08 -9.31
CA PHE A 112 4.22 -8.39 -10.32
C PHE A 112 2.96 -8.95 -9.68
N ASN A 113 1.91 -9.06 -10.48
CA ASN A 113 0.60 -9.49 -9.99
C ASN A 113 0.14 -8.64 -8.81
N CYS A 114 0.45 -7.33 -8.87
CA CYS A 114 0.05 -6.37 -7.85
C CYS A 114 -1.44 -6.10 -7.99
N ARG A 115 -2.16 -6.21 -6.87
CA ARG A 115 -3.61 -6.09 -6.91
C ARG A 115 -4.19 -5.77 -5.54
N LEU A 116 -5.41 -5.25 -5.55
CA LEU A 116 -6.21 -5.09 -4.34
C LEU A 116 -7.14 -6.29 -4.24
N GLU A 117 -7.02 -7.04 -3.14
CA GLU A 117 -7.87 -8.21 -2.91
C GLU A 117 -9.21 -7.85 -2.32
N SER A 118 -9.24 -6.82 -1.49
CA SER A 118 -10.47 -6.39 -0.83
C SER A 118 -10.42 -4.91 -0.50
N THR A 119 -11.60 -4.32 -0.36
CA THR A 119 -11.78 -2.95 0.05
C THR A 119 -12.83 -2.93 1.16
N ASP A 120 -12.48 -2.38 2.31
CA ASP A 120 -13.41 -2.23 3.43
C ASP A 120 -13.53 -0.75 3.77
N LEU A 121 -14.76 -0.28 3.89
CA LEU A 121 -15.05 1.09 4.28
C LEU A 121 -15.66 1.09 5.68
N ASN A 122 -14.99 1.75 6.60
CA ASN A 122 -15.44 1.91 7.97
C ASN A 122 -15.71 3.37 8.27
N THR A 123 -16.79 3.63 8.97
CA THR A 123 -17.17 4.98 9.37
C THR A 123 -17.20 5.04 10.89
N ASP A 124 -16.49 6.02 11.45
CA ASP A 124 -16.60 6.34 12.85
C ASP A 124 -17.45 7.60 12.98
N GLU A 125 -18.70 7.42 13.31
CA GLU A 125 -19.65 8.52 13.40
C GLU A 125 -19.32 9.48 14.56
N ASP A 126 -18.81 8.94 15.65
CA ASP A 126 -18.47 9.75 16.82
C ASP A 126 -17.30 10.69 16.54
N GLU A 127 -16.33 10.26 15.75
CA GLU A 127 -15.16 11.05 15.40
C GLU A 127 -15.27 11.70 14.01
N SER A 128 -16.37 11.48 13.32
CA SER A 128 -16.58 11.98 11.96
C SER A 128 -15.41 11.60 11.02
N THR A 129 -15.00 10.35 11.12
CA THR A 129 -13.83 9.83 10.39
C THR A 129 -14.23 8.65 9.52
N TYR A 130 -13.76 8.66 8.30
CA TYR A 130 -13.84 7.51 7.41
C TYR A 130 -12.49 6.83 7.34
N VAL A 131 -12.48 5.50 7.42
CA VAL A 131 -11.27 4.71 7.26
C VAL A 131 -11.53 3.69 6.16
N VAL A 132 -10.74 3.75 5.10
CA VAL A 132 -10.78 2.76 4.03
C VAL A 132 -9.58 1.85 4.21
N GLN A 133 -9.81 0.56 4.21
CA GLN A 133 -8.75 -0.43 4.29
C GLN A 133 -8.75 -1.28 3.04
N TRP A 134 -7.61 -1.34 2.38
CA TRP A 134 -7.39 -2.25 1.26
C TRP A 134 -6.37 -3.29 1.67
N VAL A 135 -6.59 -4.51 1.21
CA VAL A 135 -5.57 -5.56 1.26
C VAL A 135 -4.90 -5.59 -0.10
N TRP A 136 -3.65 -5.16 -0.15
CA TRP A 136 -2.85 -5.13 -1.37
C TRP A 136 -1.86 -6.29 -1.33
N LYS A 137 -1.72 -6.98 -2.46
CA LYS A 137 -0.79 -8.09 -2.58
C LYS A 137 0.02 -7.96 -3.85
N CYS A 138 1.25 -8.43 -3.79
CA CYS A 138 2.10 -8.58 -4.97
C CYS A 138 2.96 -9.81 -4.83
N GLN A 139 3.46 -10.29 -5.97
CA GLN A 139 4.44 -11.37 -5.99
C GLN A 139 5.79 -10.80 -6.39
N HIS A 140 6.84 -11.39 -5.89
CA HIS A 140 8.20 -10.97 -6.15
C HIS A 140 9.09 -12.19 -6.30
N LEU A 141 9.85 -12.22 -7.41
CA LEU A 141 10.85 -13.23 -7.65
C LEU A 141 12.21 -12.70 -7.18
N GLY A 142 12.73 -13.28 -6.14
CA GLY A 142 14.02 -12.89 -5.57
C GLY A 142 15.07 -13.97 -5.82
N ASN A 143 16.30 -13.51 -5.96
CA ASN A 143 17.43 -14.44 -6.08
C ASN A 143 17.88 -14.86 -4.68
N VAL A 144 18.12 -16.15 -4.50
CA VAL A 144 18.67 -16.72 -3.27
C VAL A 144 19.94 -17.47 -3.61
N GLY A 145 20.99 -17.08 -2.96
CA GLY A 145 22.29 -17.74 -3.17
C GLY A 145 23.30 -16.93 -3.95
#